data_0dec9d4c60e33594ff6aafa9c33be5d5
#
_entry.id   0dec9d4c60e33594ff6aafa9c33be5d5
#
_cell.length_a   1.000
_cell.length_b   1.000
_cell.length_c   1.000
_cell.angle_alpha   90.00
_cell.angle_beta   90.00
_cell.angle_gamma   90.00
#
_symmetry.space_group_name_H-M   'P 1'
#
loop_
_entity.id
_entity.type
_entity.pdbx_description
1 polymer ?
#
loop_
_entity_poly.entity_id
_entity_poly.type
_entity_poly.pdbx_seq_one_letter_code
_entity_poly.pdbx_strand_id
1 'polypeptide(L)'
;MQRNKHLLLWTSLGTLLLLGWAAFAENQLQEWRVLQRSYREALPADRRAEFSIQLRQIVVPQLDAADRCVSCHVGMAPGEAGVIGTAAFAPHPTIAHDPSQFGCTICHGGQGRATTKADAHGSVRHWPEPMIPVRLSYAGCGTCHSHLAVPSLPQVERGRALFERNDCLACHRMEGRGGTLRPGGAGGMEGPDLSRAGVAGFDRAWHAGHEQQHAAAAVGPWHDSFAAVPADDRAAIDGFLTSRAGAPGLVEAKGLFHSLGCRGCHPIGGVGGDDGPDLTREGERDPGQLDFLRVPGERTLGAWLGEHFRSPAAVVPGSAMPALGLTEPQIEQLTFYLLSLRRRELPGEFWPKDRVLAERFGEREFASDGATLYGTFCAACHGPSGEGMRYAGLPAFPAIGNADFLAIASDDFLRANITHGRPGRRMPSWGEKEGGLRPTEIDTLVSYVRALGGGIAPPPESRPPRWVAPDARRGSALYADNCALCHGAGGEGKEGPALANRVLLAAATDTYLVETIRRGRRGTSMPPYGEAGTTHRLLADEEIEAIVAFMRTWEKRS
;
A
#
# COMPACT_ATOMS: atom_id res chain seq x y z
N MET A 1 -52.76 54.74 -8.87
CA MET A 1 -52.88 53.81 -10.01
C MET A 1 -51.71 53.92 -11.02
N GLN A 2 -51.33 55.09 -11.50
CA GLN A 2 -50.21 55.24 -12.47
C GLN A 2 -48.85 54.69 -11.96
N ARG A 3 -48.49 54.99 -10.69
CA ARG A 3 -47.21 54.50 -10.11
C ARG A 3 -47.10 52.96 -10.12
N ASN A 4 -48.21 52.26 -9.88
CA ASN A 4 -48.21 50.80 -9.91
C ASN A 4 -48.12 50.24 -11.36
N LYS A 5 -48.67 50.96 -12.35
CA LYS A 5 -48.52 50.58 -13.75
C LYS A 5 -47.09 50.75 -14.22
N HIS A 6 -46.39 51.84 -13.84
CA HIS A 6 -44.97 52.02 -14.15
C HIS A 6 -44.11 51.00 -13.43
N LEU A 7 -44.40 50.70 -12.17
CA LEU A 7 -43.66 49.66 -11.44
C LEU A 7 -43.80 48.30 -12.14
N LEU A 8 -45.04 47.91 -12.48
CA LEU A 8 -45.30 46.66 -13.20
C LEU A 8 -44.56 46.63 -14.58
N LEU A 9 -44.62 47.74 -15.33
CA LEU A 9 -43.90 47.81 -16.61
C LEU A 9 -42.41 47.60 -16.46
N TRP A 10 -41.76 48.31 -15.53
CA TRP A 10 -40.32 48.23 -15.34
C TRP A 10 -39.88 46.89 -14.77
N THR A 11 -40.65 46.30 -13.85
CA THR A 11 -40.35 44.98 -13.34
C THR A 11 -40.52 43.92 -14.40
N SER A 12 -41.58 43.98 -15.21
CA SER A 12 -41.79 43.05 -16.34
C SER A 12 -40.71 43.18 -17.39
N LEU A 13 -40.31 44.41 -17.76
CA LEU A 13 -39.20 44.63 -18.71
C LEU A 13 -37.86 44.13 -18.17
N GLY A 14 -37.58 44.39 -16.88
CA GLY A 14 -36.40 43.88 -16.20
C GLY A 14 -36.36 42.34 -16.18
N THR A 15 -37.50 41.73 -15.87
CA THR A 15 -37.61 40.26 -15.93
C THR A 15 -37.37 39.71 -17.35
N LEU A 16 -37.97 40.35 -18.34
CA LEU A 16 -37.79 39.94 -19.75
C LEU A 16 -36.32 40.04 -20.19
N LEU A 17 -35.65 41.13 -19.81
CA LEU A 17 -34.23 41.34 -20.14
C LEU A 17 -33.35 40.28 -19.41
N LEU A 18 -33.63 39.98 -18.14
CA LEU A 18 -32.93 38.95 -17.40
C LEU A 18 -33.13 37.55 -18.01
N LEU A 19 -34.38 37.22 -18.38
CA LEU A 19 -34.67 35.94 -19.03
C LEU A 19 -34.01 35.85 -20.44
N GLY A 20 -34.04 36.95 -21.20
CA GLY A 20 -33.36 37.04 -22.49
C GLY A 20 -31.86 36.88 -22.36
N TRP A 21 -31.25 37.52 -21.37
CA TRP A 21 -29.83 37.32 -21.04
C TRP A 21 -29.51 35.89 -20.59
N ALA A 22 -30.33 35.32 -19.71
CA ALA A 22 -30.16 33.95 -19.27
C ALA A 22 -30.23 32.97 -20.45
N ALA A 23 -31.22 33.14 -21.33
CA ALA A 23 -31.35 32.35 -22.55
C ALA A 23 -30.15 32.51 -23.48
N PHE A 24 -29.64 33.73 -23.65
CA PHE A 24 -28.43 33.97 -24.45
C PHE A 24 -27.21 33.33 -23.80
N ALA A 25 -26.99 33.52 -22.51
CA ALA A 25 -25.86 32.95 -21.79
C ALA A 25 -25.88 31.41 -21.82
N GLU A 26 -27.04 30.81 -21.59
CA GLU A 26 -27.24 29.35 -21.66
C GLU A 26 -26.95 28.79 -23.06
N ASN A 27 -27.33 29.49 -24.12
CA ASN A 27 -27.16 29.01 -25.49
C ASN A 27 -25.82 29.38 -26.13
N GLN A 28 -25.12 30.41 -25.66
CA GLN A 28 -23.92 30.92 -26.33
C GLN A 28 -22.67 30.95 -25.47
N LEU A 29 -22.78 31.12 -24.13
CA LEU A 29 -21.64 31.36 -23.27
C LEU A 29 -21.25 30.17 -22.41
N GLN A 30 -21.86 29.00 -22.62
CA GLN A 30 -21.46 27.79 -21.92
C GLN A 30 -19.98 27.47 -22.20
N GLU A 31 -19.23 27.06 -21.15
CA GLU A 31 -17.78 26.82 -21.22
C GLU A 31 -17.39 25.86 -22.35
N TRP A 32 -18.11 24.74 -22.47
CA TRP A 32 -17.84 23.77 -23.52
C TRP A 32 -18.04 24.33 -24.94
N ARG A 33 -19.02 25.23 -25.14
CA ARG A 33 -19.25 25.90 -26.44
C ARG A 33 -18.12 26.85 -26.78
N VAL A 34 -17.65 27.60 -25.79
CA VAL A 34 -16.51 28.52 -25.95
C VAL A 34 -15.26 27.73 -26.34
N LEU A 35 -14.97 26.64 -25.61
CA LEU A 35 -13.83 25.77 -25.91
C LEU A 35 -13.93 25.14 -27.30
N GLN A 36 -15.10 24.65 -27.72
CA GLN A 36 -15.28 24.08 -29.05
C GLN A 36 -15.14 25.13 -30.19
N ARG A 37 -15.52 26.39 -29.98
CA ARG A 37 -15.22 27.45 -30.94
C ARG A 37 -13.72 27.65 -31.09
N SER A 38 -12.99 27.76 -29.97
CA SER A 38 -11.53 27.91 -30.00
C SER A 38 -10.84 26.71 -30.62
N TYR A 39 -11.31 25.48 -30.32
CA TYR A 39 -10.80 24.26 -30.95
C TYR A 39 -11.04 24.29 -32.47
N ARG A 40 -12.25 24.66 -32.93
CA ARG A 40 -12.58 24.79 -34.36
C ARG A 40 -11.67 25.78 -35.06
N GLU A 41 -11.35 26.93 -34.43
CA GLU A 41 -10.42 27.91 -34.97
C GLU A 41 -9.00 27.40 -35.11
N ALA A 42 -8.58 26.50 -34.24
CA ALA A 42 -7.25 25.86 -34.26
C ALA A 42 -7.13 24.72 -35.27
N LEU A 43 -8.24 24.22 -35.82
CA LEU A 43 -8.23 23.17 -36.82
C LEU A 43 -7.77 23.69 -38.20
N PRO A 44 -7.15 22.85 -39.05
CA PRO A 44 -6.92 23.10 -40.45
C PRO A 44 -8.23 23.46 -41.22
N ALA A 45 -8.14 24.21 -42.28
CA ALA A 45 -9.31 24.77 -42.96
C ALA A 45 -10.30 23.73 -43.49
N ASP A 46 -9.81 22.60 -43.98
CA ASP A 46 -10.58 21.45 -44.43
C ASP A 46 -11.41 20.82 -43.27
N ARG A 47 -10.78 20.60 -42.14
CA ARG A 47 -11.42 20.01 -40.94
C ARG A 47 -12.36 21.00 -40.24
N ARG A 48 -12.08 22.31 -40.33
CA ARG A 48 -12.87 23.36 -39.69
C ARG A 48 -14.31 23.41 -40.18
N ALA A 49 -14.52 23.17 -41.47
CA ALA A 49 -15.84 23.20 -42.11
C ALA A 49 -16.73 22.01 -41.64
N GLU A 50 -16.13 20.87 -41.34
CA GLU A 50 -16.84 19.66 -40.95
C GLU A 50 -17.13 19.63 -39.44
N PHE A 51 -16.42 20.44 -38.63
CA PHE A 51 -16.57 20.42 -37.19
C PHE A 51 -17.85 21.08 -36.70
N SER A 52 -18.70 20.30 -36.03
CA SER A 52 -19.95 20.79 -35.43
C SER A 52 -19.79 21.06 -33.92
N ILE A 53 -20.31 22.23 -33.47
CA ILE A 53 -20.36 22.61 -32.07
C ILE A 53 -21.59 21.96 -31.45
N GLN A 54 -21.37 20.90 -30.63
CA GLN A 54 -22.42 20.12 -30.01
C GLN A 54 -21.96 19.51 -28.70
N LEU A 55 -22.90 19.14 -27.83
CA LEU A 55 -22.59 18.39 -26.64
C LEU A 55 -22.16 16.98 -27.05
N ARG A 56 -20.94 16.62 -26.67
CA ARG A 56 -20.35 15.30 -26.92
C ARG A 56 -20.32 14.48 -25.61
N GLN A 57 -20.51 13.19 -25.72
CA GLN A 57 -20.43 12.31 -24.56
C GLN A 57 -19.99 10.90 -24.97
N ILE A 58 -19.31 10.23 -24.05
CA ILE A 58 -19.03 8.80 -24.10
C ILE A 58 -19.99 8.13 -23.14
N VAL A 59 -20.76 7.14 -23.64
CA VAL A 59 -21.74 6.42 -22.82
C VAL A 59 -21.37 4.97 -22.80
N VAL A 60 -21.13 4.43 -21.59
CA VAL A 60 -20.83 3.03 -21.34
C VAL A 60 -21.82 2.53 -20.26
N PRO A 61 -23.01 2.05 -20.70
CA PRO A 61 -24.09 1.69 -19.77
C PRO A 61 -23.68 0.62 -18.74
N GLN A 62 -22.83 -0.32 -19.15
CA GLN A 62 -22.36 -1.40 -18.30
C GLN A 62 -21.52 -0.90 -17.10
N LEU A 63 -20.90 0.28 -17.24
CA LEU A 63 -20.11 0.92 -16.19
C LEU A 63 -20.82 2.12 -15.54
N ASP A 64 -22.10 2.33 -15.86
CA ASP A 64 -22.86 3.52 -15.47
C ASP A 64 -22.14 4.85 -15.80
N ALA A 65 -21.33 4.84 -16.85
CA ALA A 65 -20.58 5.99 -17.28
C ALA A 65 -21.34 6.75 -18.40
N ALA A 66 -21.49 8.06 -18.22
CA ALA A 66 -22.03 8.98 -19.22
C ALA A 66 -21.22 10.28 -19.16
N ASP A 67 -20.10 10.29 -19.86
CA ASP A 67 -19.02 11.25 -19.70
C ASP A 67 -19.03 12.32 -20.80
N ARG A 68 -19.35 13.55 -20.41
CA ARG A 68 -19.34 14.74 -21.26
C ARG A 68 -17.99 15.46 -21.29
N CYS A 69 -16.99 14.89 -20.66
CA CYS A 69 -15.62 15.43 -20.60
C CYS A 69 -15.09 15.79 -21.99
N VAL A 70 -15.40 14.96 -23.00
CA VAL A 70 -15.06 15.20 -24.42
C VAL A 70 -15.77 16.38 -25.05
N SER A 71 -16.73 17.01 -24.37
CA SER A 71 -17.31 18.28 -24.84
C SER A 71 -16.37 19.47 -24.63
N CYS A 72 -15.51 19.39 -23.60
CA CYS A 72 -14.46 20.35 -23.29
C CYS A 72 -13.08 19.86 -23.75
N HIS A 73 -12.76 18.59 -23.53
CA HIS A 73 -11.53 17.93 -23.97
C HIS A 73 -11.70 17.35 -25.37
N VAL A 74 -11.91 18.22 -26.34
CA VAL A 74 -12.36 17.88 -27.70
C VAL A 74 -11.35 17.01 -28.45
N GLY A 75 -10.05 17.25 -28.26
CA GLY A 75 -8.99 16.46 -28.89
C GLY A 75 -8.91 14.98 -28.40
N MET A 76 -9.65 14.66 -27.34
CA MET A 76 -9.79 13.30 -26.80
C MET A 76 -11.08 12.62 -27.26
N ALA A 77 -11.97 13.32 -27.96
CA ALA A 77 -13.22 12.75 -28.46
C ALA A 77 -12.95 11.72 -29.58
N PRO A 78 -13.70 10.61 -29.61
CA PRO A 78 -13.57 9.64 -30.71
C PRO A 78 -13.73 10.28 -32.08
N GLY A 79 -12.78 10.04 -32.99
CA GLY A 79 -12.77 10.57 -34.35
C GLY A 79 -12.27 12.01 -34.51
N GLU A 80 -11.98 12.71 -33.41
CA GLU A 80 -11.42 14.05 -33.48
C GLU A 80 -9.89 14.03 -33.49
N ALA A 81 -9.29 15.04 -34.16
CA ALA A 81 -7.83 15.18 -34.18
C ALA A 81 -7.36 15.96 -32.95
N GLY A 82 -6.36 15.46 -32.27
CA GLY A 82 -5.69 16.23 -31.22
C GLY A 82 -4.94 17.42 -31.79
N VAL A 83 -5.05 18.59 -31.14
CA VAL A 83 -4.32 19.80 -31.49
C VAL A 83 -3.33 20.11 -30.36
N ILE A 84 -2.05 20.21 -30.70
CA ILE A 84 -0.99 20.56 -29.76
C ILE A 84 -1.07 22.03 -29.40
N GLY A 85 -1.03 22.38 -28.11
CA GLY A 85 -1.03 23.77 -27.64
C GLY A 85 -1.81 24.02 -26.37
N THR A 86 -2.92 23.33 -26.16
CA THR A 86 -3.68 23.37 -24.89
C THR A 86 -4.05 21.96 -24.46
N ALA A 87 -4.04 21.70 -23.14
CA ALA A 87 -4.40 20.39 -22.60
C ALA A 87 -5.83 19.93 -22.98
N ALA A 88 -6.77 20.88 -23.18
CA ALA A 88 -8.14 20.58 -23.59
C ALA A 88 -8.24 20.08 -25.04
N PHE A 89 -7.26 20.39 -25.87
CA PHE A 89 -7.27 20.08 -27.32
C PHE A 89 -6.29 18.95 -27.67
N ALA A 90 -5.38 18.61 -26.75
CA ALA A 90 -4.42 17.55 -26.97
C ALA A 90 -5.11 16.18 -27.04
N PRO A 91 -4.54 15.21 -27.78
CA PRO A 91 -4.99 13.84 -27.74
C PRO A 91 -4.70 13.25 -26.36
N HIS A 92 -5.45 12.23 -25.96
CA HIS A 92 -5.16 11.48 -24.75
C HIS A 92 -3.78 10.80 -24.88
N PRO A 93 -2.91 10.85 -23.86
CA PRO A 93 -1.68 10.07 -23.84
C PRO A 93 -1.95 8.58 -24.08
N THR A 94 -0.99 7.88 -24.67
CA THR A 94 -1.14 6.44 -24.96
C THR A 94 -1.39 5.65 -23.69
N ILE A 95 -2.51 4.93 -23.63
CA ILE A 95 -2.89 4.03 -22.55
C ILE A 95 -3.28 2.66 -23.11
N ALA A 96 -3.35 1.64 -22.24
CA ALA A 96 -3.69 0.29 -22.65
C ALA A 96 -5.16 0.10 -23.03
N HIS A 97 -6.04 0.96 -22.54
CA HIS A 97 -7.48 0.87 -22.71
C HIS A 97 -8.00 2.01 -23.60
N ASP A 98 -8.92 1.70 -24.51
CA ASP A 98 -9.60 2.72 -25.29
C ASP A 98 -10.61 3.48 -24.41
N PRO A 99 -10.46 4.80 -24.20
CA PRO A 99 -11.38 5.58 -23.38
C PRO A 99 -12.83 5.51 -23.87
N SER A 100 -13.07 5.24 -25.15
CA SER A 100 -14.44 5.10 -25.68
C SER A 100 -15.19 3.89 -25.14
N GLN A 101 -14.46 2.87 -24.65
CA GLN A 101 -15.02 1.64 -24.10
C GLN A 101 -15.19 1.69 -22.59
N PHE A 102 -14.55 2.61 -21.89
CA PHE A 102 -14.53 2.67 -20.41
C PHE A 102 -15.14 3.97 -19.86
N GLY A 103 -15.15 5.04 -20.65
CA GLY A 103 -15.44 6.39 -20.16
C GLY A 103 -14.22 7.02 -19.49
N CYS A 104 -14.39 8.25 -19.05
CA CYS A 104 -13.33 9.07 -18.44
C CYS A 104 -13.34 8.96 -16.91
N THR A 105 -14.54 9.04 -16.33
CA THR A 105 -14.73 9.07 -14.87
C THR A 105 -14.32 7.79 -14.16
N ILE A 106 -14.34 6.65 -14.82
CA ILE A 106 -13.84 5.37 -14.27
C ILE A 106 -12.38 5.50 -13.84
N CYS A 107 -11.56 6.20 -14.64
CA CYS A 107 -10.13 6.36 -14.37
C CYS A 107 -9.82 7.65 -13.62
N HIS A 108 -10.54 8.74 -13.93
CA HIS A 108 -10.20 10.07 -13.44
C HIS A 108 -11.05 10.55 -12.26
N GLY A 109 -12.17 9.91 -11.97
CA GLY A 109 -13.17 10.48 -11.06
C GLY A 109 -13.85 11.71 -11.67
N GLY A 110 -14.37 12.60 -10.84
CA GLY A 110 -15.11 13.77 -11.26
C GLY A 110 -16.59 13.51 -11.56
N GLN A 111 -17.28 14.46 -12.18
CA GLN A 111 -18.70 14.37 -12.50
C GLN A 111 -18.91 14.32 -14.03
N GLY A 112 -19.06 13.12 -14.58
CA GLY A 112 -19.12 12.88 -16.03
C GLY A 112 -20.25 13.63 -16.75
N ARG A 113 -21.40 13.83 -16.11
CA ARG A 113 -22.57 14.50 -16.72
C ARG A 113 -22.54 16.02 -16.68
N ALA A 114 -21.54 16.60 -16.00
CA ALA A 114 -21.42 18.05 -15.88
C ALA A 114 -21.03 18.73 -17.20
N THR A 115 -21.34 20.03 -17.29
CA THR A 115 -21.07 20.87 -18.46
C THR A 115 -20.25 22.12 -18.13
N THR A 116 -19.89 22.31 -16.86
CA THR A 116 -18.92 23.32 -16.41
C THR A 116 -17.66 22.66 -15.90
N LYS A 117 -16.52 23.34 -15.96
CA LYS A 117 -15.25 22.83 -15.47
C LYS A 117 -15.30 22.51 -13.97
N ALA A 118 -15.87 23.42 -13.16
CA ALA A 118 -15.93 23.26 -11.72
C ALA A 118 -16.72 22.01 -11.33
N ASP A 119 -17.89 21.81 -11.92
CA ASP A 119 -18.73 20.63 -11.66
C ASP A 119 -18.06 19.35 -12.19
N ALA A 120 -17.56 19.37 -13.45
CA ALA A 120 -16.97 18.20 -14.07
C ALA A 120 -15.76 17.68 -13.31
N HIS A 121 -14.92 18.57 -12.79
CA HIS A 121 -13.77 18.21 -11.99
C HIS A 121 -14.11 17.91 -10.52
N GLY A 122 -15.39 18.06 -10.12
CA GLY A 122 -15.84 17.83 -8.77
C GLY A 122 -15.31 18.85 -7.75
N SER A 123 -14.93 20.06 -8.24
CA SER A 123 -14.47 21.16 -7.38
C SER A 123 -15.62 21.88 -6.70
N VAL A 124 -16.75 21.23 -6.56
CA VAL A 124 -17.98 21.76 -5.94
C VAL A 124 -18.23 21.12 -4.60
N ARG A 125 -18.82 21.88 -3.69
CA ARG A 125 -19.10 21.43 -2.35
C ARG A 125 -20.04 20.20 -2.37
N HIS A 126 -19.73 19.21 -1.53
CA HIS A 126 -20.49 17.96 -1.37
C HIS A 126 -20.46 16.99 -2.55
N TRP A 127 -19.53 17.15 -3.52
CA TRP A 127 -19.29 16.10 -4.48
C TRP A 127 -18.32 15.06 -3.87
N PRO A 128 -18.72 13.79 -3.72
CA PRO A 128 -17.92 12.80 -2.98
C PRO A 128 -16.72 12.28 -3.77
N GLU A 129 -16.76 12.35 -5.11
CA GLU A 129 -15.72 11.81 -5.98
C GLU A 129 -15.07 12.90 -6.86
N PRO A 130 -14.31 13.84 -6.29
CA PRO A 130 -13.59 14.83 -7.08
C PRO A 130 -12.59 14.16 -8.03
N MET A 131 -12.21 14.87 -9.09
CA MET A 131 -11.24 14.37 -10.05
C MET A 131 -9.90 14.10 -9.35
N ILE A 132 -9.30 12.95 -9.64
CA ILE A 132 -7.95 12.60 -9.19
C ILE A 132 -6.97 13.59 -9.83
N PRO A 133 -6.05 14.22 -9.07
CA PRO A 133 -5.03 15.08 -9.65
C PRO A 133 -4.29 14.39 -10.79
N VAL A 134 -4.04 15.10 -11.89
CA VAL A 134 -3.48 14.52 -13.13
C VAL A 134 -2.18 13.75 -12.87
N ARG A 135 -1.30 14.25 -12.01
CA ARG A 135 -0.05 13.57 -11.63
C ARG A 135 -0.27 12.21 -10.93
N LEU A 136 -1.44 11.99 -10.36
CA LEU A 136 -1.84 10.76 -9.66
C LEU A 136 -2.94 9.99 -10.41
N SER A 137 -3.24 10.34 -11.68
CA SER A 137 -4.37 9.80 -12.44
C SER A 137 -4.34 8.27 -12.59
N TYR A 138 -3.15 7.67 -12.64
CA TYR A 138 -3.01 6.21 -12.65
C TYR A 138 -3.54 5.51 -11.38
N ALA A 139 -3.81 6.24 -10.29
CA ALA A 139 -4.51 5.68 -9.15
C ALA A 139 -5.91 5.14 -9.53
N GLY A 140 -6.55 5.74 -10.53
CA GLY A 140 -7.81 5.23 -11.08
C GLY A 140 -7.74 3.81 -11.64
N CYS A 141 -6.56 3.32 -12.03
CA CYS A 141 -6.37 1.92 -12.45
C CYS A 141 -6.77 0.93 -11.35
N GLY A 142 -6.64 1.31 -10.08
CA GLY A 142 -7.03 0.49 -8.94
C GLY A 142 -8.52 0.15 -8.90
N THR A 143 -9.38 0.90 -9.60
CA THR A 143 -10.81 0.59 -9.75
C THR A 143 -11.04 -0.81 -10.34
N CYS A 144 -10.24 -1.20 -11.31
CA CYS A 144 -10.28 -2.53 -11.95
C CYS A 144 -9.15 -3.43 -11.42
N HIS A 145 -7.93 -2.91 -11.37
CA HIS A 145 -6.72 -3.62 -10.96
C HIS A 145 -6.56 -3.63 -9.42
N SER A 146 -7.56 -4.14 -8.71
CA SER A 146 -7.57 -4.20 -7.24
C SER A 146 -6.69 -5.31 -6.66
N HIS A 147 -6.30 -6.29 -7.48
CA HIS A 147 -5.58 -7.49 -7.05
C HIS A 147 -4.18 -7.61 -7.69
N LEU A 148 -3.56 -6.49 -8.06
CA LEU A 148 -2.20 -6.51 -8.58
C LEU A 148 -1.27 -7.24 -7.59
N ALA A 149 -0.74 -8.39 -8.02
CA ALA A 149 0.16 -9.16 -7.20
C ALA A 149 1.50 -8.43 -7.02
N VAL A 150 1.93 -8.33 -5.78
CA VAL A 150 3.28 -7.90 -5.44
C VAL A 150 4.12 -9.16 -5.29
N PRO A 151 5.07 -9.42 -6.20
CA PRO A 151 6.00 -10.53 -6.05
C PRO A 151 6.95 -10.29 -4.89
N SER A 152 7.84 -11.24 -4.59
CA SER A 152 8.81 -11.10 -3.51
C SER A 152 9.53 -9.74 -3.58
N LEU A 153 9.27 -8.88 -2.61
CA LEU A 153 9.77 -7.49 -2.59
C LEU A 153 11.29 -7.41 -2.68
N PRO A 154 12.07 -8.22 -1.93
CA PRO A 154 13.52 -8.21 -2.06
C PRO A 154 14.01 -8.59 -3.46
N GLN A 155 13.31 -9.49 -4.15
CA GLN A 155 13.67 -9.88 -5.52
C GLN A 155 13.33 -8.80 -6.54
N VAL A 156 12.20 -8.11 -6.38
CA VAL A 156 11.80 -7.02 -7.28
C VAL A 156 12.76 -5.85 -7.18
N GLU A 157 13.11 -5.43 -5.97
CA GLU A 157 14.06 -4.33 -5.75
C GLU A 157 15.47 -4.70 -6.24
N ARG A 158 15.92 -5.93 -5.95
CA ARG A 158 17.18 -6.46 -6.48
C ARG A 158 17.16 -6.50 -8.00
N GLY A 159 16.06 -7.00 -8.59
CA GLY A 159 15.88 -7.08 -10.03
C GLY A 159 15.90 -5.72 -10.71
N ARG A 160 15.27 -4.70 -10.11
CA ARG A 160 15.32 -3.32 -10.59
C ARG A 160 16.75 -2.77 -10.57
N ALA A 161 17.43 -2.91 -9.44
CA ALA A 161 18.81 -2.45 -9.30
C ALA A 161 19.76 -3.18 -10.29
N LEU A 162 19.54 -4.46 -10.53
CA LEU A 162 20.28 -5.25 -11.52
C LEU A 162 19.97 -4.82 -12.96
N PHE A 163 18.70 -4.54 -13.26
CA PHE A 163 18.26 -4.07 -14.58
C PHE A 163 18.91 -2.71 -14.92
N GLU A 164 18.99 -1.80 -13.95
CA GLU A 164 19.68 -0.53 -14.09
C GLU A 164 21.20 -0.72 -14.19
N ARG A 165 21.80 -1.53 -13.32
CA ARG A 165 23.25 -1.78 -13.28
C ARG A 165 23.79 -2.45 -14.54
N ASN A 166 23.01 -3.34 -15.16
CA ASN A 166 23.39 -4.02 -16.39
C ASN A 166 23.02 -3.24 -17.65
N ASP A 167 22.74 -1.94 -17.53
CA ASP A 167 22.46 -1.02 -18.64
C ASP A 167 21.35 -1.48 -19.60
N CYS A 168 20.37 -2.27 -19.13
CA CYS A 168 19.26 -2.73 -19.97
C CYS A 168 18.48 -1.57 -20.59
N LEU A 169 18.43 -0.42 -19.91
CA LEU A 169 17.84 0.83 -20.39
C LEU A 169 18.60 1.44 -21.59
N ALA A 170 19.80 1.00 -21.89
CA ALA A 170 20.51 1.47 -23.09
C ALA A 170 19.74 1.10 -24.38
N CYS A 171 19.18 -0.11 -24.42
CA CYS A 171 18.42 -0.63 -25.55
C CYS A 171 16.92 -0.61 -25.33
N HIS A 172 16.46 -0.88 -24.09
CA HIS A 172 15.04 -0.95 -23.75
C HIS A 172 14.51 0.36 -23.18
N ARG A 173 13.24 0.63 -23.45
CA ARG A 173 12.49 1.69 -22.77
C ARG A 173 11.76 1.12 -21.58
N MET A 174 11.70 1.93 -20.52
CA MET A 174 10.87 1.68 -19.35
C MET A 174 10.35 3.01 -18.81
N GLU A 175 9.03 3.17 -18.78
CA GLU A 175 8.36 4.38 -18.30
C GLU A 175 8.88 5.68 -18.93
N GLY A 176 9.07 5.65 -20.23
CA GLY A 176 9.57 6.78 -21.02
C GLY A 176 11.06 7.04 -20.89
N ARG A 177 11.79 6.27 -20.08
CA ARG A 177 13.26 6.36 -19.95
C ARG A 177 13.93 5.27 -20.78
N GLY A 178 15.15 5.50 -21.22
CA GLY A 178 15.98 4.54 -21.95
C GLY A 178 15.70 4.49 -23.44
N GLY A 179 16.26 3.49 -24.13
CA GLY A 179 16.15 3.30 -25.58
C GLY A 179 16.80 4.41 -26.41
N THR A 180 17.77 5.14 -25.83
CA THR A 180 18.39 6.31 -26.46
C THR A 180 19.69 6.00 -27.17
N LEU A 181 20.31 4.85 -26.92
CA LEU A 181 21.54 4.44 -27.58
C LEU A 181 21.23 3.77 -28.92
N ARG A 182 21.38 4.54 -29.99
CA ARG A 182 21.41 4.03 -31.35
C ARG A 182 22.87 3.83 -31.76
N PRO A 183 23.36 2.60 -31.86
CA PRO A 183 24.67 2.38 -32.45
C PRO A 183 24.64 2.87 -33.89
N GLY A 184 25.44 3.90 -34.21
CA GLY A 184 25.67 4.33 -35.59
C GLY A 184 24.67 5.34 -36.18
N GLY A 185 23.80 5.96 -35.41
CA GLY A 185 23.01 7.13 -35.87
C GLY A 185 21.94 6.92 -36.94
N ALA A 186 21.77 5.71 -37.45
CA ALA A 186 20.77 5.37 -38.46
C ALA A 186 20.13 4.02 -38.17
N GLY A 187 18.96 4.02 -37.55
CA GLY A 187 18.05 2.86 -37.63
C GLY A 187 18.45 1.60 -36.87
N GLY A 188 19.27 1.67 -35.83
CA GLY A 188 19.53 0.55 -34.93
C GLY A 188 18.24 0.15 -34.23
N MET A 189 17.98 -1.15 -34.13
CA MET A 189 16.81 -1.71 -33.45
C MET A 189 16.90 -1.33 -31.97
N GLU A 190 16.02 -0.44 -31.54
CA GLU A 190 15.75 -0.23 -30.12
C GLU A 190 15.08 -1.53 -29.60
N GLY A 191 15.42 -1.95 -28.40
CA GLY A 191 14.71 -3.04 -27.74
C GLY A 191 13.24 -2.63 -27.51
N PRO A 192 12.33 -3.58 -27.35
CA PRO A 192 10.93 -3.27 -27.05
C PRO A 192 10.80 -2.49 -25.75
N ASP A 193 9.71 -1.74 -25.63
CA ASP A 193 9.33 -1.08 -24.37
C ASP A 193 8.91 -2.15 -23.35
N LEU A 194 9.64 -2.20 -22.23
CA LEU A 194 9.43 -3.17 -21.15
C LEU A 194 8.56 -2.64 -20.01
N SER A 195 7.99 -1.43 -20.16
CA SER A 195 7.10 -0.84 -19.14
C SER A 195 5.95 -1.76 -18.74
N ARG A 196 5.58 -2.70 -19.59
CA ARG A 196 4.50 -3.67 -19.38
C ARG A 196 4.92 -5.10 -19.77
N ALA A 197 6.16 -5.46 -19.52
CA ALA A 197 6.68 -6.78 -19.89
C ALA A 197 5.84 -7.91 -19.27
N GLY A 198 5.38 -7.76 -18.04
CA GLY A 198 4.57 -8.76 -17.34
C GLY A 198 3.17 -9.00 -17.94
N VAL A 199 2.65 -8.04 -18.72
CA VAL A 199 1.32 -8.17 -19.39
C VAL A 199 1.45 -8.90 -20.73
N ALA A 200 2.58 -8.74 -21.41
CA ALA A 200 2.77 -9.22 -22.77
C ALA A 200 2.96 -10.75 -22.89
N GLY A 201 2.75 -11.50 -21.81
CA GLY A 201 2.96 -12.95 -21.81
C GLY A 201 4.44 -13.29 -21.61
N PHE A 202 4.96 -12.93 -20.45
CA PHE A 202 6.33 -13.15 -20.05
C PHE A 202 6.68 -14.66 -20.02
N ASP A 203 7.41 -15.12 -21.00
CA ASP A 203 7.95 -16.47 -21.06
C ASP A 203 9.40 -16.49 -20.55
N ARG A 204 9.61 -17.08 -19.37
CA ARG A 204 10.93 -17.18 -18.74
C ARG A 204 11.95 -17.91 -19.60
N ALA A 205 11.53 -18.93 -20.35
CA ALA A 205 12.44 -19.68 -21.23
C ALA A 205 12.90 -18.81 -22.40
N TRP A 206 12.00 -18.02 -22.97
CA TRP A 206 12.33 -17.06 -24.01
C TRP A 206 13.29 -15.98 -23.50
N HIS A 207 13.05 -15.43 -22.30
CA HIS A 207 13.93 -14.41 -21.71
C HIS A 207 15.34 -14.95 -21.45
N ALA A 208 15.45 -16.13 -20.87
CA ALA A 208 16.76 -16.77 -20.66
C ALA A 208 17.51 -16.99 -22.00
N GLY A 209 16.80 -17.39 -23.06
CA GLY A 209 17.35 -17.52 -24.40
C GLY A 209 17.75 -16.17 -25.01
N HIS A 210 16.96 -15.13 -24.79
CA HIS A 210 17.19 -13.77 -25.25
C HIS A 210 18.47 -13.17 -24.61
N GLU A 211 18.62 -13.27 -23.30
CA GLU A 211 19.82 -12.83 -22.59
C GLU A 211 21.08 -13.56 -23.05
N GLN A 212 20.99 -14.88 -23.33
CA GLN A 212 22.09 -15.64 -23.89
C GLN A 212 22.45 -15.22 -25.33
N GLN A 213 21.44 -14.89 -26.14
CA GLN A 213 21.64 -14.39 -27.50
C GLN A 213 22.30 -13.01 -27.49
N HIS A 214 21.96 -12.14 -26.57
CA HIS A 214 22.64 -10.85 -26.39
C HIS A 214 24.11 -11.05 -26.07
N ALA A 215 24.43 -11.95 -25.15
CA ALA A 215 25.80 -12.29 -24.79
C ALA A 215 26.59 -12.85 -25.99
N ALA A 216 25.95 -13.68 -26.84
CA ALA A 216 26.57 -14.26 -28.03
C ALA A 216 26.70 -13.29 -29.22
N ALA A 217 25.80 -12.32 -29.33
CA ALA A 217 25.74 -11.34 -30.42
C ALA A 217 26.46 -10.03 -30.10
N ALA A 218 26.90 -9.83 -28.88
CA ALA A 218 27.51 -8.57 -28.44
C ALA A 218 28.88 -8.39 -29.09
N VAL A 219 28.94 -7.52 -30.08
CA VAL A 219 30.19 -7.08 -30.71
C VAL A 219 30.45 -5.67 -30.24
N GLY A 220 31.63 -5.41 -29.68
CA GLY A 220 31.98 -4.07 -29.23
C GLY A 220 31.81 -3.84 -27.72
N PRO A 221 31.63 -2.61 -27.25
CA PRO A 221 31.68 -2.25 -25.82
C PRO A 221 30.60 -2.89 -24.93
N TRP A 222 29.60 -3.53 -25.53
CA TRP A 222 28.49 -4.19 -24.83
C TRP A 222 28.74 -5.65 -24.50
N HIS A 223 29.83 -6.25 -25.06
CA HIS A 223 30.16 -7.66 -24.86
C HIS A 223 30.30 -8.03 -23.38
N ASP A 224 30.92 -7.17 -22.59
CA ASP A 224 31.17 -7.43 -21.17
C ASP A 224 29.96 -7.19 -20.29
N SER A 225 29.03 -6.32 -20.72
CA SER A 225 27.82 -5.96 -19.93
C SER A 225 26.79 -7.10 -19.89
N PHE A 226 26.75 -7.97 -20.90
CA PHE A 226 25.73 -9.03 -21.02
C PHE A 226 26.29 -10.44 -20.81
N ALA A 227 27.61 -10.61 -20.87
CA ALA A 227 28.25 -11.94 -20.92
C ALA A 227 28.13 -12.77 -19.64
N ALA A 228 27.73 -12.19 -18.50
CA ALA A 228 27.91 -12.84 -17.20
C ALA A 228 26.84 -12.54 -16.14
N VAL A 229 25.57 -12.35 -16.51
CA VAL A 229 24.51 -12.21 -15.48
C VAL A 229 24.30 -13.59 -14.83
N PRO A 230 24.61 -13.77 -13.52
CA PRO A 230 24.41 -15.04 -12.82
C PRO A 230 22.94 -15.46 -12.85
N ALA A 231 22.66 -16.77 -12.73
CA ALA A 231 21.30 -17.30 -12.78
C ALA A 231 20.35 -16.67 -11.74
N ASP A 232 20.86 -16.43 -10.52
CA ASP A 232 20.08 -15.79 -9.45
C ASP A 232 19.78 -14.32 -9.74
N ASP A 233 20.72 -13.62 -10.40
CA ASP A 233 20.52 -12.22 -10.82
C ASP A 233 19.51 -12.15 -11.97
N ARG A 234 19.56 -13.09 -12.92
CA ARG A 234 18.52 -13.21 -13.96
C ARG A 234 17.14 -13.46 -13.36
N ALA A 235 17.04 -14.40 -12.40
CA ALA A 235 15.78 -14.67 -11.72
C ALA A 235 15.20 -13.42 -11.01
N ALA A 236 16.06 -12.56 -10.46
CA ALA A 236 15.64 -11.31 -9.87
C ALA A 236 15.17 -10.29 -10.94
N ILE A 237 15.89 -10.16 -12.05
CA ILE A 237 15.48 -9.33 -13.21
C ILE A 237 14.14 -9.82 -13.75
N ASP A 238 13.95 -11.12 -13.92
CA ASP A 238 12.70 -11.74 -14.35
C ASP A 238 11.55 -11.41 -13.39
N GLY A 239 11.81 -11.47 -12.08
CA GLY A 239 10.85 -11.08 -11.04
C GLY A 239 10.42 -9.62 -11.17
N PHE A 240 11.37 -8.72 -11.41
CA PHE A 240 11.11 -7.30 -11.66
C PHE A 240 10.31 -7.10 -12.95
N LEU A 241 10.69 -7.71 -14.07
CA LEU A 241 9.98 -7.59 -15.34
C LEU A 241 8.57 -8.18 -15.27
N THR A 242 8.38 -9.29 -14.56
CA THR A 242 7.06 -9.89 -14.34
C THR A 242 6.15 -8.96 -13.52
N SER A 243 6.71 -8.17 -12.60
CA SER A 243 5.96 -7.17 -11.83
C SER A 243 5.46 -5.99 -12.69
N ARG A 244 5.99 -5.82 -13.91
CA ARG A 244 5.59 -4.77 -14.86
C ARG A 244 4.28 -5.12 -15.56
N ALA A 245 3.23 -5.39 -14.78
CA ALA A 245 1.90 -5.79 -15.22
C ALA A 245 0.85 -4.73 -14.88
N GLY A 246 -0.17 -4.59 -15.71
CA GLY A 246 -1.31 -3.71 -15.47
C GLY A 246 -0.91 -2.24 -15.32
N ALA A 247 -0.75 -1.78 -14.10
CA ALA A 247 -0.29 -0.44 -13.74
C ALA A 247 1.02 -0.53 -12.93
N PRO A 248 2.19 -0.58 -13.58
CA PRO A 248 3.48 -0.84 -12.91
C PRO A 248 3.79 0.11 -11.75
N GLY A 249 3.55 1.41 -11.91
CA GLY A 249 3.72 2.37 -10.82
C GLY A 249 2.84 2.08 -9.61
N LEU A 250 1.66 1.47 -9.82
CA LEU A 250 0.78 1.05 -8.74
C LEU A 250 1.35 -0.19 -8.03
N VAL A 251 1.94 -1.13 -8.76
CA VAL A 251 2.63 -2.30 -8.16
C VAL A 251 3.79 -1.84 -7.28
N GLU A 252 4.59 -0.87 -7.75
CA GLU A 252 5.71 -0.30 -6.97
C GLU A 252 5.22 0.41 -5.71
N ALA A 253 4.21 1.25 -5.82
CA ALA A 253 3.64 1.96 -4.68
C ALA A 253 3.01 1.00 -3.66
N LYS A 254 2.33 -0.06 -4.14
CA LYS A 254 1.83 -1.16 -3.31
C LYS A 254 2.98 -1.90 -2.65
N GLY A 255 4.06 -2.18 -3.38
CA GLY A 255 5.28 -2.79 -2.86
C GLY A 255 5.89 -1.98 -1.71
N LEU A 256 6.01 -0.68 -1.88
CA LEU A 256 6.47 0.23 -0.83
C LEU A 256 5.57 0.17 0.42
N PHE A 257 4.24 0.22 0.24
CA PHE A 257 3.29 0.12 1.34
C PHE A 257 3.45 -1.19 2.13
N HIS A 258 3.69 -2.30 1.43
CA HIS A 258 3.94 -3.60 2.06
C HIS A 258 5.31 -3.63 2.77
N SER A 259 6.38 -3.14 2.13
CA SER A 259 7.74 -3.17 2.71
C SER A 259 7.88 -2.30 3.97
N LEU A 260 7.09 -1.23 4.08
CA LEU A 260 7.02 -0.40 5.28
C LEU A 260 6.17 -1.03 6.40
N GLY A 261 5.53 -2.18 6.15
CA GLY A 261 4.75 -2.92 7.14
C GLY A 261 3.43 -2.25 7.52
N CYS A 262 2.87 -1.39 6.67
CA CYS A 262 1.63 -0.66 6.96
C CYS A 262 0.46 -1.62 7.26
N ARG A 263 0.45 -2.81 6.64
CA ARG A 263 -0.54 -3.87 6.91
C ARG A 263 -0.39 -4.52 8.29
N GLY A 264 0.69 -4.26 8.99
CA GLY A 264 0.85 -4.63 10.40
C GLY A 264 -0.21 -3.99 11.31
N CYS A 265 -0.74 -2.82 10.92
CA CYS A 265 -1.76 -2.09 11.64
C CYS A 265 -3.07 -1.93 10.85
N HIS A 266 -3.01 -1.86 9.53
CA HIS A 266 -4.15 -1.56 8.65
C HIS A 266 -4.56 -2.78 7.82
N PRO A 267 -5.79 -3.29 7.95
CA PRO A 267 -6.29 -4.34 7.07
C PRO A 267 -6.66 -3.76 5.69
N ILE A 268 -6.45 -4.57 4.66
CA ILE A 268 -6.94 -4.34 3.30
C ILE A 268 -7.52 -5.66 2.80
N GLY A 269 -8.77 -5.66 2.35
CA GLY A 269 -9.44 -6.85 1.87
C GLY A 269 -9.57 -7.95 2.92
N GLY A 270 -9.72 -7.59 4.18
CA GLY A 270 -9.84 -8.51 5.31
C GLY A 270 -8.51 -9.14 5.76
N VAL A 271 -7.36 -8.68 5.25
CA VAL A 271 -6.04 -9.19 5.65
C VAL A 271 -5.20 -8.05 6.21
N GLY A 272 -4.75 -8.17 7.44
CA GLY A 272 -3.94 -7.16 8.13
C GLY A 272 -4.27 -7.06 9.61
N GLY A 273 -3.52 -6.21 10.33
CA GLY A 273 -3.76 -5.89 11.73
C GLY A 273 -4.98 -4.97 11.92
N ASP A 274 -5.47 -4.91 13.14
CA ASP A 274 -6.69 -4.17 13.53
C ASP A 274 -6.42 -2.92 14.39
N ASP A 275 -5.18 -2.50 14.48
CA ASP A 275 -4.76 -1.34 15.28
C ASP A 275 -5.04 0.01 14.58
N GLY A 276 -5.22 -0.01 13.26
CA GLY A 276 -5.61 1.11 12.41
C GLY A 276 -6.90 0.82 11.62
N PRO A 277 -7.50 1.84 11.00
CA PRO A 277 -8.71 1.65 10.19
C PRO A 277 -8.47 0.76 8.97
N ASP A 278 -9.55 0.10 8.51
CA ASP A 278 -9.56 -0.64 7.24
C ASP A 278 -9.40 0.34 6.07
N LEU A 279 -8.38 0.09 5.24
CA LEU A 279 -8.04 0.93 4.09
C LEU A 279 -8.59 0.38 2.77
N THR A 280 -9.37 -0.70 2.78
CA THR A 280 -9.87 -1.37 1.57
C THR A 280 -10.51 -0.41 0.55
N ARG A 281 -11.14 0.67 1.03
CA ARG A 281 -11.84 1.67 0.22
C ARG A 281 -11.35 3.10 0.49
N GLU A 282 -10.11 3.27 0.93
CA GLU A 282 -9.61 4.59 1.32
C GLU A 282 -9.62 5.59 0.16
N GLY A 283 -9.40 5.14 -1.08
CA GLY A 283 -9.46 5.99 -2.28
C GLY A 283 -10.85 6.50 -2.64
N GLU A 284 -11.91 5.99 -2.00
CA GLU A 284 -13.31 6.43 -2.16
C GLU A 284 -13.78 7.34 -1.03
N ARG A 285 -12.91 7.71 -0.11
CA ARG A 285 -13.26 8.51 1.06
C ARG A 285 -13.68 9.92 0.64
N ASP A 286 -14.85 10.34 1.10
CA ASP A 286 -15.39 11.67 0.82
C ASP A 286 -14.56 12.78 1.49
N PRO A 287 -13.90 13.67 0.70
CA PRO A 287 -13.15 14.78 1.28
C PRO A 287 -14.01 15.70 2.16
N GLY A 288 -15.35 15.74 1.93
CA GLY A 288 -16.27 16.52 2.75
C GLY A 288 -16.38 16.07 4.20
N GLN A 289 -15.95 14.83 4.49
CA GLN A 289 -15.94 14.24 5.84
C GLN A 289 -14.57 14.36 6.54
N LEU A 290 -13.58 14.97 5.89
CA LEU A 290 -12.24 15.12 6.42
C LEU A 290 -12.01 16.52 7.02
N ASP A 291 -11.21 16.57 8.09
CA ASP A 291 -10.74 17.84 8.64
C ASP A 291 -9.49 18.32 7.88
N PHE A 292 -9.62 19.49 7.25
CA PHE A 292 -8.54 20.16 6.52
C PHE A 292 -7.94 21.35 7.27
N LEU A 293 -8.28 21.54 8.53
CA LEU A 293 -7.80 22.72 9.30
C LEU A 293 -6.27 22.81 9.30
N ARG A 294 -5.60 21.68 9.29
CA ARG A 294 -4.14 21.55 9.34
C ARG A 294 -3.52 21.00 8.07
N VAL A 295 -4.28 20.92 6.99
CA VAL A 295 -3.83 20.46 5.69
C VAL A 295 -3.66 21.67 4.77
N PRO A 296 -2.44 22.01 4.36
CA PRO A 296 -2.21 23.14 3.46
C PRO A 296 -2.67 22.82 2.03
N GLY A 297 -3.03 23.86 1.28
CA GLY A 297 -3.35 23.77 -0.14
C GLY A 297 -4.78 23.36 -0.44
N GLU A 298 -4.97 22.51 -1.45
CA GLU A 298 -6.29 22.10 -1.93
C GLU A 298 -6.96 21.08 -1.00
N ARG A 299 -8.28 21.21 -0.86
CA ARG A 299 -9.07 20.27 -0.04
C ARG A 299 -9.37 18.98 -0.80
N THR A 300 -8.35 18.22 -1.06
CA THR A 300 -8.42 16.93 -1.76
C THR A 300 -8.00 15.78 -0.84
N LEU A 301 -8.53 14.58 -1.08
CA LEU A 301 -8.12 13.39 -0.35
C LEU A 301 -6.60 13.16 -0.46
N GLY A 302 -6.02 13.39 -1.63
CA GLY A 302 -4.56 13.25 -1.83
C GLY A 302 -3.74 14.22 -0.98
N ALA A 303 -4.17 15.47 -0.84
CA ALA A 303 -3.51 16.44 0.03
C ALA A 303 -3.62 16.04 1.51
N TRP A 304 -4.80 15.56 1.92
CA TRP A 304 -5.03 15.08 3.28
C TRP A 304 -4.16 13.87 3.62
N LEU A 305 -4.12 12.87 2.74
CA LEU A 305 -3.28 11.67 2.90
C LEU A 305 -1.79 12.03 2.98
N GLY A 306 -1.32 12.88 2.06
CA GLY A 306 0.09 13.32 2.07
C GLY A 306 0.47 14.00 3.37
N GLU A 307 -0.37 14.89 3.91
CA GLU A 307 -0.10 15.55 5.18
C GLU A 307 -0.23 14.59 6.37
N HIS A 308 -1.20 13.67 6.32
CA HIS A 308 -1.34 12.64 7.34
C HIS A 308 -0.10 11.72 7.41
N PHE A 309 0.48 11.33 6.28
CA PHE A 309 1.75 10.58 6.27
C PHE A 309 2.92 11.39 6.83
N ARG A 310 2.96 12.69 6.55
CA ARG A 310 4.03 13.57 7.04
C ARG A 310 3.96 13.78 8.54
N SER A 311 2.76 13.97 9.06
CA SER A 311 2.52 14.25 10.48
C SER A 311 1.15 13.72 10.95
N PRO A 312 1.02 12.42 11.26
CA PRO A 312 -0.26 11.81 11.58
C PRO A 312 -1.00 12.49 12.75
N ALA A 313 -0.29 12.75 13.84
CA ALA A 313 -0.88 13.36 15.04
C ALA A 313 -1.25 14.85 14.86
N ALA A 314 -0.63 15.55 13.91
CA ALA A 314 -0.98 16.92 13.59
C ALA A 314 -2.30 16.98 12.82
N VAL A 315 -2.51 16.07 11.87
CA VAL A 315 -3.73 16.03 11.06
C VAL A 315 -4.90 15.41 11.84
N VAL A 316 -4.61 14.33 12.58
CA VAL A 316 -5.59 13.63 13.42
C VAL A 316 -5.11 13.66 14.88
N PRO A 317 -5.56 14.64 15.68
CA PRO A 317 -5.18 14.70 17.09
C PRO A 317 -5.52 13.40 17.83
N GLY A 318 -4.53 12.84 18.54
CA GLY A 318 -4.67 11.56 19.23
C GLY A 318 -4.47 10.32 18.35
N SER A 319 -4.05 10.49 17.10
CA SER A 319 -3.67 9.36 16.24
C SER A 319 -2.59 8.50 16.90
N ALA A 320 -2.83 7.19 16.92
CA ALA A 320 -1.84 6.19 17.34
C ALA A 320 -0.89 5.78 16.21
N MET A 321 -1.09 6.31 14.99
CA MET A 321 -0.17 6.08 13.88
C MET A 321 1.16 6.77 14.17
N PRO A 322 2.30 6.06 14.15
CA PRO A 322 3.61 6.67 14.39
C PRO A 322 4.04 7.54 13.21
N ALA A 323 4.83 8.57 13.48
CA ALA A 323 5.56 9.28 12.44
C ALA A 323 6.75 8.41 11.96
N LEU A 324 6.70 7.98 10.71
CA LEU A 324 7.68 7.04 10.14
C LEU A 324 8.91 7.72 9.51
N GLY A 325 8.97 9.07 9.50
CA GLY A 325 10.08 9.80 8.88
C GLY A 325 10.18 9.59 7.36
N LEU A 326 9.04 9.49 6.68
CA LEU A 326 8.97 9.22 5.25
C LEU A 326 9.53 10.39 4.43
N THR A 327 10.20 10.07 3.33
CA THR A 327 10.62 11.05 2.33
C THR A 327 9.45 11.51 1.46
N GLU A 328 9.55 12.70 0.84
CA GLU A 328 8.47 13.20 -0.04
C GLU A 328 8.13 12.25 -1.20
N PRO A 329 9.10 11.61 -1.89
CA PRO A 329 8.77 10.59 -2.89
C PRO A 329 7.99 9.39 -2.32
N GLN A 330 8.33 8.92 -1.11
CA GLN A 330 7.60 7.84 -0.44
C GLN A 330 6.17 8.28 -0.08
N ILE A 331 6.00 9.50 0.43
CA ILE A 331 4.69 10.07 0.73
C ILE A 331 3.82 10.14 -0.54
N GLU A 332 4.41 10.57 -1.66
CA GLU A 332 3.69 10.63 -2.93
C GLU A 332 3.28 9.24 -3.43
N GLN A 333 4.17 8.25 -3.36
CA GLN A 333 3.87 6.86 -3.73
C GLN A 333 2.80 6.24 -2.84
N LEU A 334 2.87 6.44 -1.51
CA LEU A 334 1.88 5.94 -0.58
C LEU A 334 0.52 6.60 -0.80
N THR A 335 0.51 7.92 -1.03
CA THR A 335 -0.71 8.67 -1.39
C THR A 335 -1.33 8.12 -2.66
N PHE A 336 -0.51 7.88 -3.68
CA PHE A 336 -0.92 7.28 -4.94
C PHE A 336 -1.53 5.90 -4.75
N TYR A 337 -0.91 5.05 -3.94
CA TYR A 337 -1.44 3.72 -3.63
C TYR A 337 -2.78 3.80 -2.89
N LEU A 338 -2.90 4.62 -1.84
CA LEU A 338 -4.15 4.72 -1.10
C LEU A 338 -5.29 5.29 -1.96
N LEU A 339 -5.01 6.24 -2.83
CA LEU A 339 -6.00 6.73 -3.80
C LEU A 339 -6.47 5.65 -4.78
N SER A 340 -5.67 4.60 -4.98
CA SER A 340 -6.03 3.46 -5.84
C SER A 340 -6.90 2.41 -5.14
N LEU A 341 -7.02 2.46 -3.83
CA LEU A 341 -7.85 1.54 -3.05
C LEU A 341 -9.34 1.87 -3.23
N ARG A 342 -9.86 1.45 -4.38
CA ARG A 342 -11.23 1.65 -4.83
C ARG A 342 -11.85 0.30 -5.14
N ARG A 343 -13.07 0.07 -4.68
CA ARG A 343 -13.79 -1.17 -4.93
C ARG A 343 -15.15 -0.87 -5.54
N ARG A 344 -15.16 -0.61 -6.84
CA ARG A 344 -16.40 -0.57 -7.62
C ARG A 344 -16.86 -1.99 -7.96
N GLU A 345 -18.16 -2.24 -7.87
CA GLU A 345 -18.77 -3.41 -8.47
C GLU A 345 -18.75 -3.24 -9.98
N LEU A 346 -17.99 -4.08 -10.66
CA LEU A 346 -17.84 -4.06 -12.11
C LEU A 346 -18.40 -5.36 -12.68
N PRO A 347 -19.03 -5.32 -13.85
CA PRO A 347 -19.38 -6.53 -14.59
C PRO A 347 -18.13 -7.37 -14.88
N GLY A 348 -18.27 -8.71 -14.85
CA GLY A 348 -17.15 -9.64 -14.99
C GLY A 348 -16.37 -9.50 -16.28
N GLU A 349 -16.98 -8.96 -17.34
CA GLU A 349 -16.33 -8.67 -18.62
C GLU A 349 -15.23 -7.59 -18.53
N PHE A 350 -15.31 -6.73 -17.51
CA PHE A 350 -14.31 -5.69 -17.23
C PHE A 350 -13.27 -6.11 -16.18
N TRP A 351 -13.35 -7.35 -15.68
CA TRP A 351 -12.37 -7.82 -14.71
C TRP A 351 -11.04 -8.13 -15.38
N PRO A 352 -9.92 -7.55 -14.92
CA PRO A 352 -8.60 -7.95 -15.39
C PRO A 352 -8.25 -9.37 -14.90
N LYS A 353 -7.32 -10.03 -15.60
CA LYS A 353 -6.96 -11.43 -15.32
C LYS A 353 -6.53 -11.67 -13.88
N ASP A 354 -5.73 -10.76 -13.31
CA ASP A 354 -5.28 -10.83 -11.91
C ASP A 354 -6.46 -10.84 -10.93
N ARG A 355 -7.47 -10.00 -11.16
CA ARG A 355 -8.71 -10.02 -10.36
C ARG A 355 -9.49 -11.33 -10.54
N VAL A 356 -9.61 -11.82 -11.77
CA VAL A 356 -10.29 -13.10 -12.04
C VAL A 356 -9.60 -14.26 -11.31
N LEU A 357 -8.26 -14.29 -11.33
CA LEU A 357 -7.47 -15.33 -10.65
C LEU A 357 -7.62 -15.23 -9.13
N ALA A 358 -7.55 -14.01 -8.58
CA ALA A 358 -7.73 -13.79 -7.15
C ALA A 358 -9.13 -14.20 -6.67
N GLU A 359 -10.18 -13.77 -7.37
CA GLU A 359 -11.58 -14.07 -6.99
C GLU A 359 -11.94 -15.55 -7.17
N ARG A 360 -11.42 -16.22 -8.21
CA ARG A 360 -11.76 -17.62 -8.51
C ARG A 360 -10.91 -18.63 -7.77
N PHE A 361 -9.63 -18.34 -7.58
CA PHE A 361 -8.66 -19.30 -7.05
C PHE A 361 -8.09 -18.88 -5.69
N GLY A 362 -8.50 -17.72 -5.17
CA GLY A 362 -8.02 -17.19 -3.91
C GLY A 362 -6.52 -16.89 -3.95
N GLU A 363 -5.98 -16.50 -5.11
CA GLU A 363 -4.59 -16.11 -5.21
C GLU A 363 -4.31 -14.88 -4.35
N ARG A 364 -3.17 -14.88 -3.68
CA ARG A 364 -2.74 -13.73 -2.87
C ARG A 364 -2.26 -12.60 -3.76
N GLU A 365 -2.54 -11.38 -3.33
CA GLU A 365 -2.01 -10.14 -3.92
C GLU A 365 -0.57 -9.83 -3.47
N PHE A 366 0.06 -10.74 -2.75
CA PHE A 366 1.45 -10.67 -2.27
C PHE A 366 2.07 -12.05 -2.28
N ALA A 367 3.40 -12.09 -2.42
CA ALA A 367 4.15 -13.34 -2.35
C ALA A 367 4.10 -13.93 -0.94
N SER A 368 3.98 -15.26 -0.84
CA SER A 368 3.89 -15.98 0.44
C SER A 368 5.27 -16.46 0.94
N ASP A 369 6.37 -15.86 0.49
CA ASP A 369 7.69 -16.10 1.07
C ASP A 369 7.85 -15.37 2.42
N GLY A 370 8.74 -15.89 3.28
CA GLY A 370 8.87 -15.39 4.65
C GLY A 370 9.31 -13.93 4.74
N ALA A 371 10.16 -13.46 3.84
CA ALA A 371 10.63 -12.07 3.84
C ALA A 371 9.51 -11.09 3.47
N THR A 372 8.73 -11.43 2.44
CA THR A 372 7.57 -10.61 2.03
C THR A 372 6.48 -10.59 3.10
N LEU A 373 6.12 -11.75 3.65
CA LEU A 373 5.13 -11.84 4.74
C LEU A 373 5.58 -11.06 5.97
N TYR A 374 6.83 -11.24 6.39
CA TYR A 374 7.37 -10.56 7.55
C TYR A 374 7.44 -9.03 7.34
N GLY A 375 7.98 -8.59 6.22
CA GLY A 375 8.01 -7.17 5.84
C GLY A 375 6.62 -6.54 5.88
N THR A 376 5.65 -7.23 5.29
CA THR A 376 4.28 -6.74 5.14
C THR A 376 3.52 -6.63 6.48
N PHE A 377 3.66 -7.60 7.37
CA PHE A 377 2.79 -7.75 8.54
C PHE A 377 3.48 -7.56 9.89
N CYS A 378 4.80 -7.76 9.96
CA CYS A 378 5.52 -7.83 11.24
C CYS A 378 6.55 -6.72 11.43
N ALA A 379 7.25 -6.32 10.37
CA ALA A 379 8.44 -5.45 10.44
C ALA A 379 8.15 -4.06 11.02
N ALA A 380 6.97 -3.47 10.77
CA ALA A 380 6.61 -2.16 11.32
C ALA A 380 6.64 -2.13 12.85
N CYS A 381 6.34 -3.26 13.51
CA CYS A 381 6.37 -3.34 14.96
C CYS A 381 7.65 -4.01 15.47
N HIS A 382 8.11 -5.08 14.81
CA HIS A 382 9.23 -5.89 15.31
C HIS A 382 10.60 -5.52 14.72
N GLY A 383 10.65 -4.53 13.79
CA GLY A 383 11.85 -4.14 13.07
C GLY A 383 12.16 -5.09 11.90
N PRO A 384 12.85 -4.61 10.84
CA PRO A 384 13.14 -5.39 9.64
C PRO A 384 13.99 -6.64 9.91
N SER A 385 14.82 -6.63 10.98
CA SER A 385 15.64 -7.77 11.42
C SER A 385 15.14 -8.43 12.72
N GLY A 386 13.93 -8.09 13.16
CA GLY A 386 13.37 -8.59 14.40
C GLY A 386 13.96 -7.97 15.66
N GLU A 387 14.61 -6.81 15.56
CA GLU A 387 15.28 -6.11 16.66
C GLU A 387 14.32 -5.37 17.61
N GLY A 388 13.04 -5.27 17.23
CA GLY A 388 12.03 -4.49 17.95
C GLY A 388 12.07 -3.02 17.54
N MET A 389 10.97 -2.30 17.78
CA MET A 389 10.82 -0.89 17.41
C MET A 389 10.41 -0.03 18.59
N ARG A 390 10.82 1.25 18.54
CA ARG A 390 10.39 2.29 19.47
C ARG A 390 9.89 3.50 18.69
N TYR A 391 8.66 3.88 18.94
CA TYR A 391 8.07 5.09 18.37
C TYR A 391 7.73 6.07 19.50
N ALA A 392 7.87 7.35 19.23
CA ALA A 392 7.53 8.38 20.20
C ALA A 392 6.06 8.27 20.63
N GLY A 393 5.82 8.26 21.93
CA GLY A 393 4.47 8.16 22.48
C GLY A 393 3.86 6.75 22.49
N LEU A 394 4.58 5.74 22.01
CA LEU A 394 4.13 4.34 22.03
C LEU A 394 5.02 3.46 22.93
N PRO A 395 4.45 2.40 23.54
CA PRO A 395 5.25 1.38 24.20
C PRO A 395 6.23 0.73 23.22
N ALA A 396 7.39 0.29 23.71
CA ALA A 396 8.37 -0.42 22.91
C ALA A 396 7.80 -1.75 22.40
N PHE A 397 8.04 -2.04 21.13
CA PHE A 397 7.72 -3.34 20.55
C PHE A 397 8.87 -4.32 20.77
N PRO A 398 8.58 -5.60 21.10
CA PRO A 398 9.62 -6.55 21.49
C PRO A 398 10.48 -7.01 20.32
N ALA A 399 11.77 -7.25 20.64
CA ALA A 399 12.70 -7.92 19.74
C ALA A 399 12.36 -9.41 19.65
N ILE A 400 12.02 -9.91 18.47
CA ILE A 400 11.67 -11.31 18.21
C ILE A 400 12.75 -12.08 17.43
N GLY A 401 13.72 -11.38 16.84
CA GLY A 401 14.94 -11.95 16.25
C GLY A 401 16.06 -12.21 17.26
N ASN A 402 15.79 -11.98 18.56
CA ASN A 402 16.78 -12.13 19.63
C ASN A 402 17.19 -13.60 19.84
N ALA A 403 18.49 -13.90 19.83
CA ALA A 403 19.02 -15.25 19.93
C ALA A 403 18.63 -15.96 21.25
N ASP A 404 18.65 -15.24 22.39
CA ASP A 404 18.27 -15.82 23.69
C ASP A 404 16.76 -16.16 23.72
N PHE A 405 15.94 -15.37 23.05
CA PHE A 405 14.52 -15.66 22.87
C PHE A 405 14.31 -16.93 22.01
N LEU A 406 14.94 -16.97 20.85
CA LEU A 406 14.75 -18.07 19.89
C LEU A 406 15.37 -19.39 20.35
N ALA A 407 16.39 -19.34 21.22
CA ALA A 407 16.99 -20.54 21.82
C ALA A 407 16.05 -21.31 22.77
N ILE A 408 14.96 -20.68 23.20
CA ILE A 408 14.01 -21.30 24.16
C ILE A 408 12.56 -21.29 23.67
N ALA A 409 12.21 -20.46 22.69
CA ALA A 409 10.87 -20.40 22.12
C ALA A 409 10.68 -21.55 21.12
N SER A 410 9.76 -22.48 21.35
CA SER A 410 9.41 -23.55 20.41
C SER A 410 8.65 -22.99 19.19
N ASP A 411 8.62 -23.73 18.09
CA ASP A 411 7.83 -23.35 16.90
C ASP A 411 6.34 -23.30 17.23
N ASP A 412 5.85 -24.19 18.09
CA ASP A 412 4.46 -24.18 18.58
C ASP A 412 4.16 -22.92 19.38
N PHE A 413 5.12 -22.47 20.22
CA PHE A 413 4.99 -21.21 20.93
C PHE A 413 4.92 -20.02 19.96
N LEU A 414 5.81 -19.96 18.97
CA LEU A 414 5.80 -18.91 17.94
C LEU A 414 4.50 -18.92 17.16
N ARG A 415 4.10 -20.10 16.65
CA ARG A 415 2.86 -20.30 15.90
C ARG A 415 1.63 -19.85 16.69
N ALA A 416 1.50 -20.29 17.95
CA ALA A 416 0.37 -19.93 18.80
C ALA A 416 0.28 -18.41 19.02
N ASN A 417 1.42 -17.74 19.27
CA ASN A 417 1.45 -16.30 19.49
C ASN A 417 1.17 -15.51 18.21
N ILE A 418 1.60 -15.97 17.06
CA ILE A 418 1.25 -15.36 15.77
C ILE A 418 -0.24 -15.58 15.49
N THR A 419 -0.72 -16.82 15.58
CA THR A 419 -2.12 -17.15 15.25
C THR A 419 -3.12 -16.39 16.12
N HIS A 420 -2.89 -16.33 17.43
CA HIS A 420 -3.87 -15.78 18.39
C HIS A 420 -3.55 -14.36 18.87
N GLY A 421 -2.41 -13.82 18.47
CA GLY A 421 -1.98 -12.49 18.89
C GLY A 421 -1.80 -12.37 20.41
N ARG A 422 -1.96 -11.15 20.89
CA ARG A 422 -1.90 -10.79 22.32
C ARG A 422 -3.14 -9.96 22.68
N PRO A 423 -4.28 -10.56 22.98
CA PRO A 423 -5.51 -9.84 23.30
C PRO A 423 -5.28 -8.73 24.32
N GLY A 424 -5.83 -7.54 24.06
CA GLY A 424 -5.62 -6.34 24.86
C GLY A 424 -4.26 -5.66 24.69
N ARG A 425 -3.50 -6.06 23.67
CA ARG A 425 -2.21 -5.48 23.27
C ARG A 425 -2.20 -5.20 21.77
N ARG A 426 -1.20 -4.45 21.32
CA ARG A 426 -1.03 -4.06 19.91
C ARG A 426 -0.47 -5.18 19.02
N MET A 427 -0.48 -6.42 19.46
CA MET A 427 -0.20 -7.57 18.62
C MET A 427 -1.51 -8.26 18.25
N PRO A 428 -2.03 -8.05 17.04
CA PRO A 428 -3.29 -8.62 16.59
C PRO A 428 -3.18 -10.14 16.42
N SER A 429 -4.32 -10.80 16.35
CA SER A 429 -4.42 -12.18 15.88
C SER A 429 -4.19 -12.22 14.37
N TRP A 430 -3.28 -13.08 13.92
CA TRP A 430 -2.97 -13.27 12.50
C TRP A 430 -3.66 -14.50 11.90
N GLY A 431 -4.42 -15.24 12.70
CA GLY A 431 -5.17 -16.40 12.23
C GLY A 431 -6.12 -16.06 11.07
N GLU A 432 -6.48 -17.05 10.28
CA GLU A 432 -7.23 -16.88 9.03
C GLU A 432 -8.55 -16.12 9.19
N LYS A 433 -9.22 -16.27 10.34
CA LYS A 433 -10.51 -15.62 10.61
C LYS A 433 -10.38 -14.15 11.01
N GLU A 434 -9.32 -13.80 11.74
CA GLU A 434 -9.12 -12.46 12.31
C GLU A 434 -8.17 -11.63 11.47
N GLY A 435 -6.93 -12.12 11.29
CA GLY A 435 -5.87 -11.41 10.56
C GLY A 435 -5.71 -11.84 9.10
N GLY A 436 -6.41 -12.89 8.70
CA GLY A 436 -6.49 -13.35 7.32
C GLY A 436 -5.30 -14.15 6.80
N LEU A 437 -4.31 -14.52 7.64
CA LEU A 437 -3.18 -15.35 7.22
C LEU A 437 -3.53 -16.84 7.29
N ARG A 438 -3.19 -17.56 6.24
CA ARG A 438 -3.37 -19.02 6.16
C ARG A 438 -2.39 -19.74 7.10
N PRO A 439 -2.72 -20.96 7.56
CA PRO A 439 -1.81 -21.73 8.40
C PRO A 439 -0.41 -21.91 7.78
N THR A 440 -0.34 -22.16 6.48
CA THR A 440 0.94 -22.29 5.74
C THR A 440 1.76 -21.01 5.70
N GLU A 441 1.10 -19.85 5.63
CA GLU A 441 1.75 -18.53 5.68
C GLU A 441 2.31 -18.27 7.09
N ILE A 442 1.59 -18.68 8.13
CA ILE A 442 2.07 -18.61 9.53
C ILE A 442 3.28 -19.52 9.72
N ASP A 443 3.26 -20.75 9.19
CA ASP A 443 4.43 -21.65 9.26
C ASP A 443 5.65 -21.08 8.55
N THR A 444 5.43 -20.43 7.40
CA THR A 444 6.48 -19.71 6.67
C THR A 444 7.04 -18.55 7.50
N LEU A 445 6.20 -17.79 8.20
CA LEU A 445 6.63 -16.73 9.13
C LEU A 445 7.43 -17.30 10.31
N VAL A 446 7.01 -18.41 10.92
CA VAL A 446 7.78 -19.07 11.99
C VAL A 446 9.17 -19.43 11.50
N SER A 447 9.27 -20.06 10.34
CA SER A 447 10.55 -20.42 9.71
C SER A 447 11.43 -19.19 9.43
N TYR A 448 10.83 -18.09 8.96
CA TYR A 448 11.56 -16.86 8.71
C TYR A 448 12.06 -16.19 9.99
N VAL A 449 11.22 -16.12 11.06
CA VAL A 449 11.64 -15.60 12.36
C VAL A 449 12.81 -16.44 12.94
N ARG A 450 12.81 -17.75 12.74
CA ARG A 450 13.99 -18.60 13.07
C ARG A 450 15.24 -18.17 12.33
N ALA A 451 15.11 -17.92 11.02
CA ALA A 451 16.24 -17.49 10.18
C ALA A 451 16.80 -16.12 10.63
N LEU A 452 15.97 -15.17 11.07
CA LEU A 452 16.42 -13.89 11.62
C LEU A 452 17.35 -14.07 12.83
N GLY A 453 17.13 -15.10 13.66
CA GLY A 453 17.99 -15.44 14.79
C GLY A 453 19.12 -16.42 14.46
N GLY A 454 19.47 -16.60 13.19
CA GLY A 454 20.55 -17.51 12.76
C GLY A 454 20.17 -18.99 12.78
N GLY A 455 18.88 -19.33 12.70
CA GLY A 455 18.40 -20.72 12.68
C GLY A 455 18.40 -21.42 14.04
N ILE A 456 18.62 -20.66 15.12
CA ILE A 456 18.62 -21.22 16.49
C ILE A 456 17.23 -21.72 16.85
N ALA A 457 17.15 -22.96 17.36
CA ALA A 457 15.94 -23.58 17.89
C ALA A 457 16.20 -24.19 19.29
N PRO A 458 15.18 -24.27 20.16
CA PRO A 458 15.34 -24.94 21.45
C PRO A 458 15.54 -26.43 21.26
N PRO A 459 16.22 -27.09 22.22
CA PRO A 459 16.24 -28.53 22.27
C PRO A 459 14.80 -29.08 22.53
N PRO A 460 14.53 -30.33 22.15
CA PRO A 460 13.26 -30.97 22.46
C PRO A 460 12.90 -30.85 23.96
N GLU A 461 11.64 -30.51 24.22
CA GLU A 461 11.13 -30.38 25.59
C GLU A 461 11.15 -31.74 26.29
N SER A 462 11.88 -31.82 27.38
CA SER A 462 12.04 -33.08 28.17
C SER A 462 11.12 -33.16 29.38
N ARG A 463 10.47 -32.05 29.74
CA ARG A 463 9.57 -31.94 30.89
C ARG A 463 8.13 -31.72 30.44
N PRO A 464 7.14 -32.07 31.29
CA PRO A 464 5.75 -31.70 31.01
C PRO A 464 5.59 -30.18 30.84
N PRO A 465 4.63 -29.68 30.04
CA PRO A 465 4.44 -28.25 29.85
C PRO A 465 4.22 -27.45 31.14
N ARG A 466 3.68 -28.09 32.17
CA ARG A 466 3.42 -27.55 33.52
C ARG A 466 4.08 -28.46 34.54
N TRP A 467 5.29 -28.16 34.94
CA TRP A 467 6.07 -28.99 35.87
C TRP A 467 6.47 -28.28 37.16
N VAL A 468 6.38 -26.92 37.17
CA VAL A 468 6.75 -26.14 38.35
C VAL A 468 5.76 -26.37 39.48
N ALA A 469 6.28 -26.68 40.66
CA ALA A 469 5.46 -26.88 41.86
C ALA A 469 4.80 -25.55 42.29
N PRO A 470 3.54 -25.57 42.76
CA PRO A 470 2.82 -24.35 43.16
C PRO A 470 3.39 -23.74 44.46
N ASP A 471 4.16 -22.65 44.33
CA ASP A 471 4.65 -21.79 45.43
C ASP A 471 4.35 -20.30 45.13
N ALA A 472 3.09 -20.00 44.86
CA ALA A 472 2.68 -18.69 44.43
C ALA A 472 2.89 -17.58 45.48
N ARG A 473 2.88 -17.92 46.78
CA ARG A 473 3.05 -16.92 47.85
C ARG A 473 4.47 -16.38 47.87
N ARG A 474 5.49 -17.26 47.85
CA ARG A 474 6.89 -16.89 47.75
C ARG A 474 7.18 -16.19 46.43
N GLY A 475 6.62 -16.72 45.34
CA GLY A 475 6.77 -16.15 44.02
C GLY A 475 6.21 -14.73 43.89
N SER A 476 5.10 -14.41 44.56
CA SER A 476 4.52 -13.05 44.54
C SER A 476 5.48 -12.00 45.11
N ALA A 477 6.13 -12.30 46.26
CA ALA A 477 7.10 -11.37 46.83
C ALA A 477 8.33 -11.20 45.92
N LEU A 478 8.88 -12.30 45.40
CA LEU A 478 10.03 -12.30 44.51
C LEU A 478 9.73 -11.55 43.21
N TYR A 479 8.51 -11.69 42.66
CA TYR A 479 8.07 -10.97 41.46
C TYR A 479 7.97 -9.46 41.74
N ALA A 480 7.40 -9.07 42.87
CA ALA A 480 7.28 -7.67 43.26
C ALA A 480 8.64 -6.99 43.36
N ASP A 481 9.64 -7.68 43.94
CA ASP A 481 10.96 -7.12 44.15
C ASP A 481 11.81 -7.04 42.86
N ASN A 482 11.66 -7.98 41.92
CA ASN A 482 12.57 -8.15 40.79
C ASN A 482 11.95 -7.86 39.40
N CYS A 483 10.63 -7.97 39.25
CA CYS A 483 9.96 -7.98 37.96
C CYS A 483 8.94 -6.86 37.76
N ALA A 484 8.24 -6.47 38.86
CA ALA A 484 7.08 -5.58 38.79
C ALA A 484 7.39 -4.16 38.27
N LEU A 485 8.61 -3.69 38.47
CA LEU A 485 9.02 -2.36 37.95
C LEU A 485 8.83 -2.28 36.44
N CYS A 486 9.28 -3.29 35.71
CA CYS A 486 9.23 -3.31 34.24
C CYS A 486 7.97 -3.98 33.70
N HIS A 487 7.47 -5.05 34.35
CA HIS A 487 6.36 -5.84 33.84
C HIS A 487 4.99 -5.49 34.48
N GLY A 488 4.96 -4.54 35.44
CA GLY A 488 3.76 -4.20 36.19
C GLY A 488 3.49 -5.14 37.36
N ALA A 489 2.84 -4.65 38.43
CA ALA A 489 2.58 -5.42 39.62
C ALA A 489 1.65 -6.63 39.40
N GLY A 490 0.71 -6.52 38.47
CA GLY A 490 -0.16 -7.61 38.01
C GLY A 490 0.29 -8.28 36.73
N GLY A 491 1.49 -7.98 36.24
CA GLY A 491 1.97 -8.49 34.95
C GLY A 491 1.37 -7.80 33.72
N GLU A 492 0.78 -6.63 33.89
CA GLU A 492 0.08 -5.87 32.85
C GLU A 492 1.02 -5.26 31.79
N GLY A 493 2.32 -5.22 32.05
CA GLY A 493 3.32 -4.61 31.18
C GLY A 493 3.45 -3.10 31.39
N LYS A 494 4.68 -2.60 31.30
CA LYS A 494 5.08 -1.19 31.33
C LYS A 494 6.23 -0.99 30.35
N GLU A 495 7.48 -0.82 30.83
CA GLU A 495 8.70 -0.85 29.99
C GLU A 495 8.91 -2.25 29.37
N GLY A 496 8.63 -3.30 30.12
CA GLY A 496 8.65 -4.69 29.66
C GLY A 496 7.28 -5.14 29.14
N PRO A 497 7.26 -6.23 28.34
CA PRO A 497 6.01 -6.76 27.80
C PRO A 497 5.07 -7.27 28.91
N ALA A 498 3.76 -7.31 28.61
CA ALA A 498 2.76 -7.88 29.49
C ALA A 498 2.97 -9.39 29.63
N LEU A 499 3.03 -9.87 30.86
CA LEU A 499 3.19 -11.27 31.22
C LEU A 499 1.85 -11.94 31.58
N ALA A 500 0.91 -11.19 32.19
CA ALA A 500 -0.44 -11.65 32.48
C ALA A 500 -1.31 -11.59 31.20
N ASN A 501 -0.96 -12.41 30.22
CA ASN A 501 -1.68 -12.53 28.96
C ASN A 501 -2.03 -13.99 28.70
N ARG A 502 -3.31 -14.30 28.47
CA ARG A 502 -3.78 -15.69 28.36
C ARG A 502 -3.11 -16.48 27.24
N VAL A 503 -2.88 -15.85 26.08
CA VAL A 503 -2.23 -16.53 24.93
C VAL A 503 -0.78 -16.84 25.28
N LEU A 504 -0.04 -15.87 25.85
CA LEU A 504 1.32 -16.09 26.31
C LEU A 504 1.39 -17.26 27.30
N LEU A 505 0.60 -17.20 28.36
CA LEU A 505 0.67 -18.18 29.43
C LEU A 505 0.20 -19.56 28.96
N ALA A 506 -0.80 -19.66 28.10
CA ALA A 506 -1.24 -20.92 27.52
C ALA A 506 -0.18 -21.56 26.62
N ALA A 507 0.48 -20.76 25.75
CA ALA A 507 1.50 -21.24 24.82
C ALA A 507 2.86 -21.50 25.45
N ALA A 508 3.24 -20.74 26.50
CA ALA A 508 4.53 -20.89 27.17
C ALA A 508 4.56 -22.14 28.07
N THR A 509 5.58 -22.99 27.91
CA THR A 509 5.88 -24.04 28.90
C THR A 509 6.53 -23.44 30.13
N ASP A 510 6.55 -24.19 31.26
CA ASP A 510 7.29 -23.76 32.45
C ASP A 510 8.79 -23.64 32.16
N THR A 511 9.33 -24.54 31.36
CA THR A 511 10.73 -24.47 30.90
C THR A 511 11.00 -23.17 30.15
N TYR A 512 10.11 -22.76 29.23
CA TYR A 512 10.25 -21.48 28.52
C TYR A 512 10.27 -20.30 29.51
N LEU A 513 9.39 -20.27 30.48
CA LEU A 513 9.32 -19.17 31.47
C LEU A 513 10.55 -19.16 32.39
N VAL A 514 10.94 -20.32 32.93
CA VAL A 514 12.13 -20.45 33.79
C VAL A 514 13.39 -20.02 33.03
N GLU A 515 13.61 -20.56 31.85
CA GLU A 515 14.78 -20.22 31.04
C GLU A 515 14.76 -18.76 30.57
N THR A 516 13.58 -18.17 30.33
CA THR A 516 13.46 -16.75 30.04
C THR A 516 13.99 -15.88 31.18
N ILE A 517 13.63 -16.19 32.42
CA ILE A 517 14.08 -15.44 33.59
C ILE A 517 15.57 -15.70 33.84
N ARG A 518 16.00 -16.96 33.74
CA ARG A 518 17.40 -17.35 33.97
C ARG A 518 18.35 -16.65 33.01
N ARG A 519 18.08 -16.68 31.70
CA ARG A 519 18.98 -16.17 30.67
C ARG A 519 18.83 -14.69 30.39
N GLY A 520 17.69 -14.09 30.77
CA GLY A 520 17.37 -12.74 30.34
C GLY A 520 17.23 -12.61 28.81
N ARG A 521 17.50 -11.41 28.29
CA ARG A 521 17.51 -11.08 26.86
C ARG A 521 18.67 -10.12 26.57
N ARG A 522 19.79 -10.64 26.09
CA ARG A 522 20.95 -9.82 25.74
C ARG A 522 20.58 -8.74 24.72
N GLY A 523 21.12 -7.54 24.89
CA GLY A 523 20.79 -6.39 24.07
C GLY A 523 19.45 -5.72 24.42
N THR A 524 18.76 -6.16 25.48
CA THR A 524 17.54 -5.54 26.01
C THR A 524 17.70 -5.17 27.48
N SER A 525 16.68 -4.53 28.06
CA SER A 525 16.66 -4.17 29.49
C SER A 525 16.37 -5.37 30.41
N MET A 526 16.12 -6.58 29.90
CA MET A 526 15.84 -7.76 30.71
C MET A 526 17.12 -8.49 31.10
N PRO A 527 17.57 -8.37 32.38
CA PRO A 527 18.83 -8.98 32.82
C PRO A 527 18.72 -10.49 32.96
N PRO A 528 19.86 -11.23 32.96
CA PRO A 528 19.92 -12.66 33.25
C PRO A 528 19.92 -12.90 34.77
N TYR A 529 18.80 -13.32 35.33
CA TYR A 529 18.71 -13.61 36.76
C TYR A 529 19.40 -14.90 37.20
N GLY A 530 19.88 -15.72 36.27
CA GLY A 530 20.74 -16.85 36.51
C GLY A 530 22.21 -16.50 36.83
N GLU A 531 22.56 -15.21 36.74
CA GLU A 531 23.89 -14.68 37.02
C GLU A 531 23.78 -13.44 37.91
N ALA A 532 24.78 -13.14 38.72
CA ALA A 532 24.80 -11.90 39.51
C ALA A 532 25.25 -10.71 38.61
N GLY A 533 24.49 -9.62 38.66
CA GLY A 533 24.79 -8.39 37.93
C GLY A 533 24.90 -7.16 38.81
N THR A 534 25.26 -6.03 38.24
CA THR A 534 25.35 -4.73 38.94
C THR A 534 23.98 -4.16 39.31
N THR A 535 22.94 -4.51 38.54
CA THR A 535 21.58 -3.98 38.69
C THR A 535 20.57 -4.99 39.22
N HIS A 536 20.95 -6.24 39.40
CA HIS A 536 20.11 -7.32 39.86
C HIS A 536 20.91 -8.36 40.66
N ARG A 537 20.25 -9.09 41.53
CA ARG A 537 20.86 -10.20 42.22
C ARG A 537 20.69 -11.52 41.47
N LEU A 538 21.55 -12.47 41.74
CA LEU A 538 21.31 -13.87 41.34
C LEU A 538 20.04 -14.37 42.01
N LEU A 539 19.18 -15.05 41.26
CA LEU A 539 18.06 -15.85 41.77
C LEU A 539 18.42 -17.34 41.70
N ALA A 540 18.20 -18.04 42.83
CA ALA A 540 18.29 -19.51 42.83
C ALA A 540 17.20 -20.13 41.96
N ASP A 541 17.40 -21.35 41.48
CA ASP A 541 16.44 -22.04 40.62
C ASP A 541 15.04 -22.14 41.26
N GLU A 542 14.97 -22.44 42.56
CA GLU A 542 13.71 -22.51 43.31
C GLU A 542 13.03 -21.13 43.42
N GLU A 543 13.78 -20.04 43.41
CA GLU A 543 13.22 -18.69 43.41
C GLU A 543 12.61 -18.33 42.03
N ILE A 544 13.29 -18.72 40.95
CA ILE A 544 12.79 -18.57 39.60
C ILE A 544 11.51 -19.40 39.38
N GLU A 545 11.53 -20.66 39.85
CA GLU A 545 10.37 -21.54 39.80
C GLU A 545 9.18 -20.98 40.60
N ALA A 546 9.42 -20.43 41.80
CA ALA A 546 8.36 -19.76 42.56
C ALA A 546 7.75 -18.54 41.82
N ILE A 547 8.58 -17.73 41.13
CA ILE A 547 8.08 -16.63 40.29
C ILE A 547 7.17 -17.18 39.17
N VAL A 548 7.59 -18.27 38.49
CA VAL A 548 6.78 -18.91 37.44
C VAL A 548 5.47 -19.44 38.03
N ALA A 549 5.50 -20.10 39.22
CA ALA A 549 4.30 -20.55 39.92
C ALA A 549 3.32 -19.39 40.21
N PHE A 550 3.83 -18.22 40.60
CA PHE A 550 3.01 -17.02 40.77
C PHE A 550 2.41 -16.54 39.43
N MET A 551 3.21 -16.46 38.35
CA MET A 551 2.73 -16.07 37.04
C MET A 551 1.61 -17.00 36.54
N ARG A 552 1.66 -18.30 36.85
CA ARG A 552 0.61 -19.27 36.50
C ARG A 552 -0.73 -18.99 37.16
N THR A 553 -0.75 -18.27 38.29
CA THR A 553 -2.02 -17.85 38.91
C THR A 553 -2.83 -16.90 38.02
N TRP A 554 -2.18 -16.22 37.07
CA TRP A 554 -2.83 -15.31 36.14
C TRP A 554 -3.56 -16.03 34.98
N GLU A 555 -3.19 -17.27 34.66
CA GLU A 555 -3.92 -18.09 33.66
C GLU A 555 -5.40 -18.25 34.00
N LYS A 556 -5.77 -18.21 35.29
CA LYS A 556 -7.14 -18.36 35.76
C LYS A 556 -7.92 -17.06 35.88
N ARG A 557 -7.27 -15.93 35.71
CA ARG A 557 -7.85 -14.59 35.92
C ARG A 557 -8.16 -13.86 34.63
N SER A 558 -7.71 -14.35 33.51
CA SER A 558 -7.79 -13.72 32.20
C SER A 558 -8.91 -14.27 31.30
#